data_3e8ee493fadbd856c1f8f32c83a3d376
#
_entry.id   3e8ee493fadbd856c1f8f32c83a3d376
#
_cell.length_a   1.000
_cell.length_b   1.000
_cell.length_c   1.000
_cell.angle_alpha   90.00
_cell.angle_beta   90.00
_cell.angle_gamma   90.00
#
_symmetry.space_group_name_H-M   'P 1'
#
loop_
_entity.id
_entity.type
_entity.pdbx_description
1 polymer ?
#
loop_
_entity_poly.entity_id
_entity_poly.type
_entity_poly.pdbx_seq_one_letter_code
_entity_poly.pdbx_strand_id
1 'polypeptide(L)'
;MIQTFISRRHTDDLILLFAGWGMDTHPFACLSHIGCDCCVYYDYTDLNFDTTPFLDYKNIEVYAWSFGVWAAATVLPDKGLPIRHATAINGTEYG
;
A
#
# COMPACT_ATOMS: atom_id res chain seq x y z
N MET A 1 -2.41 11.84 -0.22
CA MET A 1 -2.07 10.82 0.80
C MET A 1 -0.58 10.76 1.04
N ILE A 2 -0.18 10.30 2.20
CA ILE A 2 1.22 10.21 2.58
C ILE A 2 1.73 8.82 2.25
N GLN A 3 2.93 8.74 1.68
CA GLN A 3 3.62 7.50 1.36
C GLN A 3 4.83 7.36 2.28
N THR A 4 4.95 6.22 2.95
CA THR A 4 6.10 5.96 3.82
C THR A 4 6.57 4.53 3.65
N PHE A 5 7.83 4.35 3.25
CA PHE A 5 8.45 3.04 3.25
C PHE A 5 8.82 2.63 4.66
N ILE A 6 8.29 1.50 5.12
CA ILE A 6 8.69 0.89 6.38
C ILE A 6 9.99 0.11 6.19
N SER A 7 10.12 -0.55 5.06
CA SER A 7 11.31 -1.30 4.68
C SER A 7 11.56 -1.09 3.21
N ARG A 8 12.77 -0.68 2.85
CA ARG A 8 13.17 -0.51 1.46
C ARG A 8 14.59 -0.98 1.28
N ARG A 9 14.73 -2.23 0.87
CA ARG A 9 16.04 -2.86 0.62
C ARG A 9 16.22 -3.21 -0.84
N HIS A 10 15.33 -2.71 -1.70
CA HIS A 10 15.36 -2.95 -3.14
C HIS A 10 15.24 -4.44 -3.49
N THR A 11 14.32 -5.13 -2.81
CA THR A 11 13.99 -6.52 -3.15
C THR A 11 13.09 -6.55 -4.38
N ASP A 12 12.86 -7.74 -4.93
CA ASP A 12 11.93 -7.91 -6.06
C ASP A 12 10.46 -7.83 -5.65
N ASP A 13 10.17 -7.99 -4.37
CA ASP A 13 8.82 -8.10 -3.83
C ASP A 13 8.48 -6.89 -2.97
N LEU A 14 7.27 -6.37 -3.16
CA LEU A 14 6.77 -5.22 -2.44
C LEU A 14 5.40 -5.54 -1.84
N ILE A 15 5.20 -5.10 -0.60
CA ILE A 15 3.86 -5.05 0.01
C ILE A 15 3.42 -3.60 0.07
N LEU A 16 2.29 -3.29 -0.55
CA LEU A 16 1.62 -2.00 -0.44
C LEU A 16 0.52 -2.11 0.61
N LEU A 17 0.54 -1.23 1.59
CA LEU A 17 -0.42 -1.20 2.68
C LEU A 17 -1.20 0.10 2.61
N PHE A 18 -2.51 0.00 2.46
CA PHE A 18 -3.40 1.16 2.52
C PHE A 18 -4.08 1.14 3.88
N ALA A 19 -3.63 2.02 4.78
CA ALA A 19 -4.10 2.06 6.16
C ALA A 19 -5.55 2.54 6.24
N GLY A 20 -6.23 2.21 7.32
CA GLY A 20 -7.57 2.70 7.58
C GLY A 20 -7.58 4.19 7.97
N TRP A 21 -8.78 4.77 8.02
CA TRP A 21 -8.94 6.17 8.39
C TRP A 21 -8.39 6.41 9.80
N GLY A 22 -7.57 7.45 9.95
CA GLY A 22 -6.96 7.78 11.23
C GLY A 22 -5.75 6.93 11.61
N MET A 23 -5.38 5.94 10.79
CA MET A 23 -4.17 5.14 11.01
C MET A 23 -2.95 5.82 10.40
N ASP A 24 -1.77 5.49 10.94
CA ASP A 24 -0.49 5.90 10.39
C ASP A 24 0.42 4.66 10.24
N THR A 25 1.73 4.85 10.21
CA THR A 25 2.67 3.74 10.03
C THR A 25 2.87 2.90 11.29
N HIS A 26 2.48 3.40 12.46
CA HIS A 26 2.80 2.77 13.74
C HIS A 26 2.32 1.31 13.85
N PRO A 27 1.08 0.97 13.47
CA PRO A 27 0.63 -0.42 13.56
C PRO A 27 1.42 -1.38 12.67
N PHE A 28 2.13 -0.87 11.67
CA PHE A 28 2.84 -1.68 10.69
C PHE A 28 4.34 -1.75 10.91
N ALA A 29 4.85 -1.11 11.97
CA ALA A 29 6.29 -1.03 12.21
C ALA A 29 6.95 -2.40 12.33
N CYS A 30 6.24 -3.41 12.85
CA CYS A 30 6.76 -4.76 12.97
C CYS A 30 7.08 -5.43 11.62
N LEU A 31 6.50 -4.92 10.54
CA LEU A 31 6.74 -5.47 9.20
C LEU A 31 8.10 -5.10 8.63
N SER A 32 8.85 -4.23 9.28
CA SER A 32 10.20 -3.89 8.84
C SER A 32 11.16 -5.07 8.82
N HIS A 33 10.81 -6.17 9.50
CA HIS A 33 11.65 -7.37 9.59
C HIS A 33 11.26 -8.50 8.62
N ILE A 34 10.19 -8.31 7.83
CA ILE A 34 9.84 -9.29 6.82
C ILE A 34 10.79 -9.19 5.63
N GLY A 35 10.91 -10.25 4.84
CA GLY A 35 11.93 -10.35 3.80
C GLY A 35 11.68 -9.54 2.52
N CYS A 36 10.67 -8.67 2.49
CA CYS A 36 10.33 -7.86 1.31
C CYS A 36 10.20 -6.39 1.69
N ASP A 37 10.15 -5.54 0.67
CA ASP A 37 9.93 -4.11 0.90
C ASP A 37 8.46 -3.86 1.27
N CYS A 38 8.23 -2.85 2.10
CA CYS A 38 6.89 -2.46 2.55
C CYS A 38 6.72 -0.96 2.44
N CYS A 39 5.60 -0.54 1.87
CA CYS A 39 5.24 0.87 1.76
C CYS A 39 3.81 1.07 2.27
N VAL A 40 3.59 2.05 3.13
CA VAL A 40 2.29 2.35 3.71
C VAL A 40 1.77 3.67 3.17
N TYR A 41 0.50 3.67 2.76
CA TYR A 41 -0.24 4.89 2.44
C TYR A 41 -1.24 5.20 3.54
N TYR A 42 -1.34 6.47 3.90
CA TYR A 42 -2.28 6.96 4.92
C TYR A 42 -2.55 8.44 4.69
N ASP A 43 -3.43 9.03 5.48
CA ASP A 43 -3.83 10.44 5.36
C ASP A 43 -4.36 10.77 3.96
N TYR A 44 -5.61 10.37 3.70
CA TYR A 44 -6.23 10.49 2.39
C TYR A 44 -6.84 11.87 2.13
N THR A 45 -6.11 12.93 2.45
CA THR A 45 -6.53 14.28 2.11
C THR A 45 -6.45 14.55 0.60
N ASP A 46 -5.64 13.76 -0.10
CA ASP A 46 -5.63 13.68 -1.55
C ASP A 46 -5.41 12.22 -1.95
N LEU A 47 -5.50 11.91 -3.23
CA LEU A 47 -5.26 10.56 -3.76
C LEU A 47 -4.15 10.56 -4.82
N ASN A 48 -3.16 11.42 -4.66
CA ASN A 48 -2.01 11.43 -5.54
C ASN A 48 -1.19 10.15 -5.35
N PHE A 49 -0.99 9.42 -6.44
CA PHE A 49 -0.29 8.15 -6.42
C PHE A 49 0.74 8.12 -7.55
N ASP A 50 2.01 8.14 -7.17
CA ASP A 50 3.11 8.07 -8.12
C ASP A 50 3.63 6.63 -8.19
N THR A 51 3.66 6.07 -9.39
CA THR A 51 4.13 4.70 -9.61
C THR A 51 5.64 4.59 -9.72
N THR A 52 6.35 5.70 -9.89
CA THR A 52 7.79 5.69 -10.14
C THR A 52 8.59 4.86 -9.11
N PRO A 53 8.31 4.95 -7.80
CA PRO A 53 9.06 4.16 -6.82
C PRO A 53 8.85 2.65 -6.95
N PHE A 54 7.86 2.21 -7.72
CA PHE A 54 7.45 0.79 -7.78
C PHE A 54 7.76 0.11 -9.10
N LEU A 55 8.38 0.80 -10.05
CA LEU A 55 8.58 0.28 -11.41
C LEU A 55 9.54 -0.90 -11.48
N ASP A 56 10.43 -1.03 -10.50
CA ASP A 56 11.45 -2.09 -10.49
C ASP A 56 11.00 -3.35 -9.76
N TYR A 57 9.84 -3.33 -9.11
CA TYR A 57 9.34 -4.49 -8.40
C TYR A 57 8.73 -5.50 -9.38
N LYS A 58 8.97 -6.78 -9.13
CA LYS A 58 8.45 -7.87 -9.96
C LYS A 58 7.12 -8.40 -9.45
N ASN A 59 6.91 -8.32 -8.13
CA ASN A 59 5.70 -8.82 -7.50
C ASN A 59 5.24 -7.80 -6.47
N ILE A 60 3.97 -7.42 -6.53
CA ILE A 60 3.36 -6.50 -5.56
C ILE A 60 2.14 -7.17 -4.96
N GLU A 61 2.06 -7.17 -3.63
CA GLU A 61 0.88 -7.57 -2.88
C GLU A 61 0.29 -6.35 -2.21
N VAL A 62 -1.03 -6.25 -2.22
CA VAL A 62 -1.76 -5.11 -1.67
C VAL A 62 -2.61 -5.58 -0.50
N TYR A 63 -2.51 -4.87 0.62
CA TYR A 63 -3.40 -5.05 1.77
C TYR A 63 -4.01 -3.71 2.10
N ALA A 64 -5.32 -3.68 2.25
CA ALA A 64 -6.04 -2.44 2.52
C ALA A 64 -7.02 -2.63 3.67
N TRP A 65 -7.10 -1.65 4.55
CA TRP A 65 -7.96 -1.68 5.73
C TRP A 65 -9.00 -0.58 5.65
N SER A 66 -10.26 -0.94 5.89
CA SER A 66 -11.34 0.03 6.07
C SER A 66 -11.36 1.05 4.93
N PHE A 67 -11.21 2.34 5.23
CA PHE A 67 -11.21 3.40 4.21
C PHE A 67 -10.10 3.23 3.17
N GLY A 68 -9.00 2.58 3.55
CA GLY A 68 -7.91 2.26 2.62
C GLY A 68 -8.33 1.37 1.47
N VAL A 69 -9.38 0.54 1.65
CA VAL A 69 -9.92 -0.28 0.56
C VAL A 69 -10.45 0.62 -0.56
N TRP A 70 -11.18 1.67 -0.21
CA TRP A 70 -11.67 2.63 -1.20
C TRP A 70 -10.52 3.36 -1.90
N ALA A 71 -9.53 3.80 -1.13
CA ALA A 71 -8.37 4.50 -1.71
C ALA A 71 -7.61 3.61 -2.69
N ALA A 72 -7.33 2.36 -2.30
CA ALA A 72 -6.65 1.40 -3.16
C ALA A 72 -7.46 1.12 -4.44
N ALA A 73 -8.76 0.91 -4.30
CA ALA A 73 -9.63 0.66 -5.44
C ALA A 73 -9.70 1.86 -6.40
N THR A 74 -9.44 3.06 -5.90
CA THR A 74 -9.46 4.28 -6.71
C THR A 74 -8.13 4.50 -7.44
N VAL A 75 -7.00 4.28 -6.76
CA VAL A 75 -5.69 4.70 -7.31
C VAL A 75 -4.95 3.61 -8.06
N LEU A 76 -5.20 2.32 -7.77
CA LEU A 76 -4.41 1.23 -8.35
C LEU A 76 -4.84 0.79 -9.76
N PRO A 77 -6.13 0.84 -10.16
CA PRO A 77 -6.51 0.40 -11.50
C PRO A 77 -5.78 1.16 -12.58
N ASP A 78 -5.42 0.44 -13.67
CA ASP A 78 -4.82 1.00 -14.88
C ASP A 78 -3.43 1.62 -14.69
N LYS A 79 -2.74 1.31 -13.58
CA LYS A 79 -1.38 1.80 -13.33
C LYS A 79 -0.29 0.90 -13.91
N GLY A 80 -0.64 -0.29 -14.39
CA GLY A 80 0.32 -1.21 -14.97
C GLY A 80 1.28 -1.86 -13.97
N LEU A 81 0.97 -1.83 -12.69
CA LEU A 81 1.80 -2.44 -11.66
C LEU A 81 1.60 -3.96 -11.63
N PRO A 82 2.65 -4.75 -11.33
CA PRO A 82 2.58 -6.21 -11.27
C PRO A 82 1.93 -6.70 -9.97
N ILE A 83 0.67 -6.31 -9.73
CA ILE A 83 -0.07 -6.69 -8.53
C ILE A 83 -0.50 -8.15 -8.66
N ARG A 84 -0.05 -8.99 -7.73
CA ARG A 84 -0.36 -10.43 -7.70
C ARG A 84 -1.60 -10.72 -6.87
N HIS A 85 -1.72 -10.08 -5.73
CA HIS A 85 -2.83 -10.27 -4.81
C HIS A 85 -3.22 -8.94 -4.20
N ALA A 86 -4.52 -8.77 -3.96
CA ALA A 86 -5.05 -7.61 -3.25
C ALA A 86 -6.06 -8.12 -2.22
N THR A 87 -5.85 -7.78 -0.94
CA THR A 87 -6.67 -8.25 0.17
C THR A 87 -7.30 -7.06 0.89
N ALA A 88 -8.61 -7.09 1.03
CA ALA A 88 -9.36 -6.10 1.80
C ALA A 88 -9.64 -6.65 3.20
N ILE A 89 -9.36 -5.86 4.24
CA ILE A 89 -9.53 -6.26 5.64
C ILE A 89 -10.49 -5.28 6.29
N ASN A 90 -11.63 -5.79 6.79
CA ASN A 90 -12.65 -5.00 7.50
C ASN A 90 -13.06 -3.73 6.74
N GLY A 91 -13.06 -3.80 5.42
CA GLY A 91 -13.32 -2.64 4.60
C GLY A 91 -14.43 -2.83 3.60
N THR A 92 -14.94 -1.71 3.12
CA THR A 92 -15.86 -1.65 2.01
C THR A 92 -15.35 -0.59 1.04
N GLU A 93 -15.93 -0.57 -0.17
CA GLU A 93 -15.58 0.46 -1.15
C GLU A 93 -16.03 1.86 -0.69
N TYR A 94 -16.85 1.95 0.31
CA TYR A 94 -17.35 3.21 0.84
C TYR A 94 -16.58 3.72 2.06
N GLY A 95 -15.60 3.01 2.49
CA GLY A 95 -14.83 3.36 3.69
C GLY A 95 -15.38 2.69 4.95
#